data_81084f2426728690f3282556a2d9bf8b
#
_entry.id   81084f2426728690f3282556a2d9bf8b
#
_cell.length_a   1.000
_cell.length_b   1.000
_cell.length_c   1.000
_cell.angle_alpha   90.00
_cell.angle_beta   90.00
_cell.angle_gamma   90.00
#
_symmetry.space_group_name_H-M   'P 1'
#
loop_
_entity.id
_entity.type
_entity.pdbx_description
1 polymer ?
#
loop_
_entity_poly.entity_id
_entity_poly.type
_entity_poly.pdbx_seq_one_letter_code
_entity_poly.pdbx_strand_id
1 'polypeptide(L)'
;MKRTALALLLTLLLSTFHFSVFAQDMTLSKDSFEGNFVIDSTFTRDGGKTFEVSASGDAGPYGRAYLSYVFTDKQNLGTAGEFTGFAWTQNGEDVVTATLQGAYVKQGKVFKMYTFDPTSSGKLNFATGIVDFVAKTMKFKVSEVYTSL
;
A
#
# COMPACT_ATOMS: atom_id res chain seq x y z
N MET A 1 56.32 0.55 28.75
CA MET A 1 55.78 1.72 28.02
C MET A 1 55.35 1.49 26.57
N LYS A 2 56.03 0.65 25.79
CA LYS A 2 55.64 0.36 24.36
C LYS A 2 54.36 -0.45 24.17
N ARG A 3 53.99 -1.33 25.12
CA ARG A 3 52.77 -2.19 25.02
C ARG A 3 51.48 -1.46 25.36
N THR A 4 51.53 -0.45 26.24
CA THR A 4 50.36 0.38 26.59
C THR A 4 50.01 1.39 25.50
N ALA A 5 51.00 1.90 24.75
CA ALA A 5 50.78 2.80 23.63
C ALA A 5 50.10 2.08 22.44
N LEU A 6 50.45 0.80 22.22
CA LEU A 6 49.86 -0.02 21.13
C LEU A 6 48.38 -0.36 21.43
N ALA A 7 48.05 -0.64 22.68
CA ALA A 7 46.67 -0.92 23.08
C ALA A 7 45.79 0.35 22.99
N LEU A 8 46.30 1.51 23.29
CA LEU A 8 45.57 2.78 23.14
C LEU A 8 45.32 3.15 21.66
N LEU A 9 46.29 2.85 20.79
CA LEU A 9 46.16 3.08 19.34
C LEU A 9 45.12 2.16 18.74
N LEU A 10 45.05 0.91 19.17
CA LEU A 10 44.07 -0.09 18.68
C LEU A 10 42.65 0.24 19.12
N THR A 11 42.45 0.78 20.35
CA THR A 11 41.15 1.25 20.82
C THR A 11 40.67 2.51 20.12
N LEU A 12 41.58 3.39 19.71
CA LEU A 12 41.24 4.60 18.98
C LEU A 12 40.84 4.29 17.54
N LEU A 13 41.40 3.23 16.92
CA LEU A 13 41.02 2.81 15.55
C LEU A 13 39.65 2.13 15.48
N LEU A 14 39.16 1.50 16.56
CA LEU A 14 37.84 0.86 16.57
C LEU A 14 36.68 1.85 16.78
N SER A 15 36.94 3.08 17.23
CA SER A 15 35.89 4.05 17.53
C SER A 15 35.41 4.88 16.32
N THR A 16 35.97 4.69 15.13
CA THR A 16 35.66 5.51 13.95
C THR A 16 34.67 4.89 12.96
N PHE A 17 34.21 3.65 13.18
CA PHE A 17 33.17 3.07 12.33
C PHE A 17 31.78 3.50 12.82
N HIS A 18 31.44 4.74 12.62
CA HIS A 18 30.06 5.20 12.68
C HIS A 18 29.37 4.81 11.36
N PHE A 19 28.72 3.65 11.35
CA PHE A 19 27.78 3.34 10.28
C PHE A 19 26.59 4.29 10.42
N SER A 20 26.59 5.36 9.64
CA SER A 20 25.39 6.17 9.48
C SER A 20 24.37 5.33 8.69
N VAL A 21 23.43 4.73 9.40
CA VAL A 21 22.25 4.15 8.79
C VAL A 21 21.34 5.32 8.42
N PHE A 22 21.32 5.66 7.14
CA PHE A 22 20.32 6.62 6.64
C PHE A 22 19.01 5.88 6.46
N ALA A 23 17.93 6.45 6.99
CA ALA A 23 16.59 6.01 6.61
C ALA A 23 16.41 6.33 5.11
N GLN A 24 15.87 5.36 4.38
CA GLN A 24 15.58 5.56 2.97
C GLN A 24 14.42 6.54 2.82
N ASP A 25 14.61 7.60 2.06
CA ASP A 25 13.55 8.55 1.76
C ASP A 25 12.57 7.95 0.74
N MET A 26 11.28 8.00 1.06
CA MET A 26 10.21 7.65 0.16
C MET A 26 9.73 8.91 -0.56
N THR A 27 9.75 8.89 -1.88
CA THR A 27 9.25 9.98 -2.72
C THR A 27 8.09 9.49 -3.57
N LEU A 28 7.00 10.25 -3.57
CA LEU A 28 5.87 10.00 -4.47
C LEU A 28 6.10 10.73 -5.80
N SER A 29 5.71 10.07 -6.89
CA SER A 29 5.64 10.73 -8.19
C SER A 29 4.77 11.98 -8.12
N LYS A 30 5.18 13.03 -8.82
CA LYS A 30 4.33 14.22 -9.02
C LYS A 30 3.15 13.90 -9.93
N ASP A 31 3.33 12.95 -10.84
CA ASP A 31 2.28 12.45 -11.70
C ASP A 31 1.44 11.45 -10.91
N SER A 32 0.14 11.67 -10.92
CA SER A 32 -0.84 10.80 -10.30
C SER A 32 -1.97 10.53 -11.28
N PHE A 33 -2.63 9.40 -11.11
CA PHE A 33 -3.84 9.08 -11.85
C PHE A 33 -4.99 8.76 -10.90
N GLU A 34 -6.19 8.77 -11.43
CA GLU A 34 -7.39 8.38 -10.70
C GLU A 34 -7.79 6.95 -11.08
N GLY A 35 -8.20 6.20 -10.07
CA GLY A 35 -8.90 4.93 -10.21
C GLY A 35 -10.37 5.11 -9.84
N ASN A 36 -11.28 4.72 -10.73
CA ASN A 36 -12.71 4.86 -10.53
C ASN A 36 -13.40 3.53 -10.73
N PHE A 37 -13.97 2.97 -9.65
CA PHE A 37 -14.52 1.61 -9.64
C PHE A 37 -15.96 1.61 -9.13
N VAL A 38 -16.71 0.64 -9.62
CA VAL A 38 -18.03 0.26 -9.11
C VAL A 38 -17.89 -1.03 -8.32
N ILE A 39 -18.51 -1.09 -7.15
CA ILE A 39 -18.58 -2.32 -6.36
C ILE A 39 -19.57 -3.26 -7.04
N ASP A 40 -19.05 -4.38 -7.53
CA ASP A 40 -19.82 -5.40 -8.21
C ASP A 40 -20.56 -6.28 -7.20
N SER A 41 -19.88 -6.70 -6.14
CA SER A 41 -20.46 -7.47 -5.04
C SER A 41 -19.75 -7.22 -3.71
N THR A 42 -20.49 -7.47 -2.63
CA THR A 42 -19.92 -7.48 -1.27
C THR A 42 -20.65 -8.49 -0.40
N PHE A 43 -19.92 -9.20 0.45
CA PHE A 43 -20.49 -10.17 1.37
C PHE A 43 -19.60 -10.35 2.61
N THR A 44 -20.14 -11.01 3.63
CA THR A 44 -19.42 -11.40 4.84
C THR A 44 -19.66 -12.88 5.14
N ARG A 45 -18.65 -13.57 5.67
CA ARG A 45 -18.74 -15.00 6.04
C ARG A 45 -18.79 -15.22 7.55
N ASP A 46 -18.54 -14.20 8.33
CA ASP A 46 -18.32 -14.27 9.78
C ASP A 46 -19.20 -13.30 10.60
N GLY A 47 -20.34 -12.91 10.02
CA GLY A 47 -21.31 -12.04 10.71
C GLY A 47 -20.87 -10.57 10.77
N GLY A 48 -20.01 -10.13 9.87
CA GLY A 48 -19.66 -8.72 9.73
C GLY A 48 -18.35 -8.29 10.38
N LYS A 49 -17.49 -9.23 10.79
CA LYS A 49 -16.13 -8.94 11.22
C LYS A 49 -15.18 -8.76 10.03
N THR A 50 -15.49 -9.45 8.95
CA THR A 50 -14.75 -9.40 7.69
C THR A 50 -15.73 -9.12 6.55
N PHE A 51 -15.35 -8.19 5.69
CA PHE A 51 -16.13 -7.87 4.49
C PHE A 51 -15.27 -8.19 3.26
N GLU A 52 -15.82 -8.99 2.37
CA GLU A 52 -15.24 -9.29 1.07
C GLU A 52 -15.92 -8.43 0.01
N VAL A 53 -15.13 -7.85 -0.89
CA VAL A 53 -15.59 -6.91 -1.91
C VAL A 53 -14.95 -7.27 -3.24
N SER A 54 -15.75 -7.31 -4.30
CA SER A 54 -15.26 -7.25 -5.66
C SER A 54 -15.69 -5.94 -6.31
N ALA A 55 -14.82 -5.36 -7.12
CA ALA A 55 -15.07 -4.13 -7.85
C ALA A 55 -14.39 -4.15 -9.20
N SER A 56 -14.94 -3.41 -10.16
CA SER A 56 -14.33 -3.24 -11.46
C SER A 56 -14.46 -1.81 -11.94
N GLY A 57 -13.50 -1.36 -12.76
CA GLY A 57 -13.52 0.02 -13.22
C GLY A 57 -12.26 0.42 -13.99
N ASP A 58 -12.06 1.70 -14.10
CA ASP A 58 -10.91 2.31 -14.77
C ASP A 58 -9.79 2.56 -13.78
N ALA A 59 -8.58 2.16 -14.13
CA ALA A 59 -7.34 2.34 -13.35
C ALA A 59 -6.32 3.21 -14.11
N GLY A 60 -6.78 4.23 -14.81
CA GLY A 60 -5.92 5.18 -15.52
C GLY A 60 -5.02 4.48 -16.55
N PRO A 61 -3.70 4.58 -16.43
CA PRO A 61 -2.77 4.01 -17.41
C PRO A 61 -2.82 2.48 -17.51
N TYR A 62 -3.39 1.82 -16.52
CA TYR A 62 -3.57 0.35 -16.52
C TYR A 62 -4.85 -0.08 -17.26
N GLY A 63 -5.72 0.86 -17.64
CA GLY A 63 -7.00 0.55 -18.29
C GLY A 63 -8.02 -0.05 -17.33
N ARG A 64 -8.86 -0.97 -17.83
CA ARG A 64 -9.87 -1.62 -16.99
C ARG A 64 -9.24 -2.61 -16.03
N ALA A 65 -9.54 -2.44 -14.76
CA ALA A 65 -9.04 -3.31 -13.70
C ALA A 65 -10.19 -3.97 -12.92
N TYR A 66 -9.88 -5.12 -12.36
CA TYR A 66 -10.74 -5.93 -11.50
C TYR A 66 -10.07 -6.10 -10.16
N LEU A 67 -10.79 -5.77 -9.08
CA LEU A 67 -10.29 -5.72 -7.73
C LEU A 67 -11.03 -6.71 -6.84
N SER A 68 -10.31 -7.32 -5.92
CA SER A 68 -10.90 -8.04 -4.79
C SER A 68 -10.26 -7.55 -3.50
N TYR A 69 -11.07 -7.31 -2.47
CA TYR A 69 -10.60 -6.88 -1.16
C TYR A 69 -11.22 -7.72 -0.06
N VAL A 70 -10.45 -7.89 1.00
CA VAL A 70 -10.90 -8.40 2.29
C VAL A 70 -10.60 -7.35 3.35
N PHE A 71 -11.65 -6.73 3.90
CA PHE A 71 -11.56 -5.75 4.98
C PHE A 71 -11.73 -6.44 6.31
N THR A 72 -10.86 -6.17 7.26
CA THR A 72 -10.85 -6.80 8.59
C THR A 72 -10.60 -5.77 9.67
N ASP A 73 -11.29 -5.88 10.80
CA ASP A 73 -10.99 -5.11 12.01
C ASP A 73 -10.40 -6.06 13.06
N LYS A 74 -9.12 -6.36 12.93
CA LYS A 74 -8.42 -7.31 13.83
C LYS A 74 -8.30 -6.79 15.26
N GLN A 75 -8.31 -5.49 15.45
CA GLN A 75 -8.16 -4.85 16.75
C GLN A 75 -9.51 -4.53 17.41
N ASN A 76 -10.60 -4.80 16.71
CA ASN A 76 -11.96 -4.56 17.21
C ASN A 76 -12.25 -3.08 17.54
N LEU A 77 -11.72 -2.18 16.71
CA LEU A 77 -11.84 -0.74 16.89
C LEU A 77 -13.20 -0.19 16.42
N GLY A 78 -13.86 -0.88 15.50
CA GLY A 78 -15.13 -0.46 14.91
C GLY A 78 -15.03 0.72 13.93
N THR A 79 -13.95 1.48 13.98
CA THR A 79 -13.75 2.71 13.18
C THR A 79 -12.52 2.67 12.28
N ALA A 80 -11.69 1.65 12.40
CA ALA A 80 -10.49 1.46 11.60
C ALA A 80 -10.18 -0.02 11.45
N GLY A 81 -9.40 -0.38 10.46
CA GLY A 81 -8.93 -1.74 10.25
C GLY A 81 -7.96 -1.83 9.10
N GLU A 82 -7.67 -3.05 8.70
CA GLU A 82 -6.77 -3.36 7.60
C GLU A 82 -7.54 -3.99 6.45
N PHE A 83 -6.92 -3.97 5.30
CA PHE A 83 -7.40 -4.73 4.14
C PHE A 83 -6.24 -5.37 3.40
N THR A 84 -6.55 -6.46 2.75
CA THR A 84 -5.70 -7.09 1.74
C THR A 84 -6.54 -7.39 0.52
N GLY A 85 -5.89 -7.57 -0.63
CA GLY A 85 -6.61 -7.87 -1.85
C GLY A 85 -5.68 -8.10 -3.03
N PHE A 86 -6.30 -8.27 -4.18
CA PHE A 86 -5.62 -8.43 -5.45
C PHE A 86 -6.30 -7.58 -6.51
N ALA A 87 -5.49 -7.12 -7.45
CA ALA A 87 -5.98 -6.51 -8.68
C ALA A 87 -5.38 -7.22 -9.87
N TRP A 88 -6.11 -7.22 -10.97
CA TRP A 88 -5.56 -7.53 -12.26
C TRP A 88 -6.20 -6.64 -13.32
N THR A 89 -5.46 -6.39 -14.36
CA THR A 89 -5.88 -5.57 -15.49
C THR A 89 -5.35 -6.18 -16.77
N GLN A 90 -6.07 -5.98 -17.85
CA GLN A 90 -5.63 -6.35 -19.18
C GLN A 90 -5.80 -5.17 -20.12
N ASN A 91 -4.71 -4.80 -20.77
CA ASN A 91 -4.69 -3.77 -21.80
C ASN A 91 -4.08 -4.38 -23.08
N GLY A 92 -4.93 -4.73 -24.05
CA GLY A 92 -4.50 -5.55 -25.18
C GLY A 92 -4.07 -6.95 -24.73
N GLU A 93 -2.84 -7.33 -25.02
CA GLU A 93 -2.24 -8.61 -24.60
C GLU A 93 -1.53 -8.53 -23.24
N ASP A 94 -1.27 -7.32 -22.75
CA ASP A 94 -0.56 -7.09 -21.50
C ASP A 94 -1.47 -7.28 -20.29
N VAL A 95 -1.06 -8.18 -19.41
CA VAL A 95 -1.71 -8.43 -18.12
C VAL A 95 -0.80 -7.95 -17.00
N VAL A 96 -1.31 -7.07 -16.14
CA VAL A 96 -0.63 -6.62 -14.93
C VAL A 96 -1.47 -7.04 -13.72
N THR A 97 -0.80 -7.62 -12.73
CA THR A 97 -1.40 -7.95 -11.43
C THR A 97 -0.81 -7.08 -10.33
N ALA A 98 -1.55 -6.90 -9.25
CA ALA A 98 -1.07 -6.21 -8.06
C ALA A 98 -1.57 -6.89 -6.80
N THR A 99 -0.75 -6.87 -5.76
CA THR A 99 -1.18 -7.14 -4.39
C THR A 99 -1.62 -5.83 -3.77
N LEU A 100 -2.81 -5.80 -3.19
CA LEU A 100 -3.40 -4.62 -2.56
C LEU A 100 -3.37 -4.80 -1.05
N GLN A 101 -2.81 -3.82 -0.33
CA GLN A 101 -2.72 -3.92 1.12
C GLN A 101 -2.65 -2.55 1.78
N GLY A 102 -3.26 -2.43 2.94
CA GLY A 102 -3.23 -1.17 3.68
C GLY A 102 -4.18 -1.12 4.85
N ALA A 103 -4.52 0.09 5.24
CA ALA A 103 -5.42 0.36 6.34
C ALA A 103 -6.57 1.25 5.88
N TYR A 104 -7.68 1.15 6.59
CA TYR A 104 -8.82 2.04 6.40
C TYR A 104 -9.24 2.71 7.71
N VAL A 105 -9.85 3.88 7.56
CA VAL A 105 -10.55 4.57 8.65
C VAL A 105 -11.98 4.85 8.19
N LYS A 106 -12.95 4.41 8.97
CA LYS A 106 -14.37 4.69 8.74
C LYS A 106 -14.70 6.10 9.19
N GLN A 107 -15.25 6.90 8.31
CA GLN A 107 -15.71 8.25 8.60
C GLN A 107 -17.16 8.42 8.11
N GLY A 108 -18.10 8.37 9.04
CA GLY A 108 -19.52 8.32 8.69
C GLY A 108 -19.85 7.09 7.85
N LYS A 109 -20.40 7.29 6.66
CA LYS A 109 -20.76 6.21 5.71
C LYS A 109 -19.62 5.76 4.78
N VAL A 110 -18.48 6.46 4.80
CA VAL A 110 -17.37 6.19 3.91
C VAL A 110 -16.17 5.59 4.64
N PHE A 111 -15.38 4.81 3.89
CA PHE A 111 -14.12 4.25 4.33
C PHE A 111 -13.00 4.96 3.57
N LYS A 112 -12.11 5.65 4.29
CA LYS A 112 -10.90 6.21 3.73
C LYS A 112 -9.81 5.15 3.75
N MET A 113 -9.21 4.88 2.60
CA MET A 113 -8.19 3.85 2.41
C MET A 113 -6.83 4.46 2.13
N TYR A 114 -5.81 3.79 2.63
CA TYR A 114 -4.39 4.11 2.41
C TYR A 114 -3.68 2.79 2.07
N THR A 115 -3.07 2.71 0.91
CA THR A 115 -2.59 1.45 0.35
C THR A 115 -1.21 1.56 -0.26
N PHE A 116 -0.44 0.47 -0.18
CA PHE A 116 0.81 0.26 -0.89
C PHE A 116 0.67 -1.01 -1.74
N ASP A 117 0.74 -0.83 -3.05
CA ASP A 117 0.36 -1.85 -4.01
C ASP A 117 1.54 -2.17 -4.94
N PRO A 118 2.33 -3.22 -4.63
CA PRO A 118 3.33 -3.73 -5.56
C PRO A 118 2.66 -4.41 -6.75
N THR A 119 3.19 -4.14 -7.94
CA THR A 119 2.68 -4.67 -9.20
C THR A 119 3.63 -5.69 -9.82
N SER A 120 3.10 -6.58 -10.67
CA SER A 120 3.91 -7.53 -11.45
C SER A 120 4.84 -6.86 -12.47
N SER A 121 4.62 -5.59 -12.80
CA SER A 121 5.52 -4.79 -13.62
C SER A 121 6.72 -4.20 -12.86
N GLY A 122 6.85 -4.50 -11.57
CA GLY A 122 7.94 -4.01 -10.71
C GLY A 122 7.72 -2.62 -10.14
N LYS A 123 6.55 -2.00 -10.37
CA LYS A 123 6.20 -0.71 -9.78
C LYS A 123 5.59 -0.90 -8.40
N LEU A 124 5.86 0.06 -7.52
CA LEU A 124 5.18 0.20 -6.24
C LEU A 124 4.30 1.45 -6.30
N ASN A 125 3.01 1.28 -6.07
CA ASN A 125 2.06 2.38 -6.02
C ASN A 125 1.65 2.68 -4.58
N PHE A 126 1.51 3.95 -4.27
CA PHE A 126 0.81 4.43 -3.09
C PHE A 126 -0.52 5.03 -3.52
N ALA A 127 -1.61 4.64 -2.86
CA ALA A 127 -2.89 5.24 -3.15
C ALA A 127 -3.63 5.68 -1.89
N THR A 128 -4.42 6.73 -2.04
CA THR A 128 -5.45 7.12 -1.08
C THR A 128 -6.81 7.02 -1.76
N GLY A 129 -7.79 6.48 -1.05
CA GLY A 129 -9.09 6.24 -1.65
C GLY A 129 -10.26 6.45 -0.71
N ILE A 130 -11.44 6.49 -1.31
CA ILE A 130 -12.72 6.55 -0.61
C ILE A 130 -13.61 5.44 -1.15
N VAL A 131 -14.15 4.64 -0.23
CA VAL A 131 -15.15 3.61 -0.53
C VAL A 131 -16.47 4.03 0.09
N ASP A 132 -17.52 4.09 -0.73
CA ASP A 132 -18.90 4.28 -0.30
C ASP A 132 -19.72 3.04 -0.69
N PHE A 133 -20.00 2.18 0.28
CA PHE A 133 -20.77 0.97 0.05
C PHE A 133 -22.23 1.24 -0.31
N VAL A 134 -22.78 2.37 0.13
CA VAL A 134 -24.16 2.76 -0.20
C VAL A 134 -24.25 3.22 -1.64
N ALA A 135 -23.31 4.03 -2.08
CA ALA A 135 -23.22 4.48 -3.47
C ALA A 135 -22.61 3.43 -4.39
N LYS A 136 -22.06 2.34 -3.85
CA LYS A 136 -21.33 1.29 -4.60
C LYS A 136 -20.16 1.85 -5.40
N THR A 137 -19.39 2.76 -4.83
CA THR A 137 -18.26 3.40 -5.52
C THR A 137 -16.97 3.27 -4.74
N MET A 138 -15.87 3.13 -5.48
CA MET A 138 -14.52 3.24 -4.94
C MET A 138 -13.74 4.19 -5.83
N LYS A 139 -13.10 5.19 -5.24
CA LYS A 139 -12.31 6.19 -5.96
C LYS A 139 -10.94 6.31 -5.29
N PHE A 140 -9.90 6.26 -6.09
CA PHE A 140 -8.52 6.33 -5.63
C PHE A 140 -7.74 7.41 -6.38
N LYS A 141 -6.83 8.06 -5.68
CA LYS A 141 -5.72 8.80 -6.27
C LYS A 141 -4.45 7.99 -6.05
N VAL A 142 -3.78 7.65 -7.14
CA VAL A 142 -2.64 6.74 -7.17
C VAL A 142 -1.40 7.46 -7.63
N SER A 143 -0.29 7.29 -6.93
CA SER A 143 1.04 7.80 -7.29
C SER A 143 2.08 6.68 -7.21
N GLU A 144 3.02 6.65 -8.14
CA GLU A 144 4.14 5.72 -8.08
C GLU A 144 5.10 6.14 -6.96
N VAL A 145 5.61 5.15 -6.23
CA VAL A 145 6.61 5.35 -5.17
C VAL A 145 7.99 5.16 -5.76
N TYR A 146 8.84 6.15 -5.59
CA TYR A 146 10.26 6.05 -5.92
C TYR A 146 11.06 5.91 -4.64
N THR A 147 11.95 4.94 -4.63
CA THR A 147 12.95 4.78 -3.58
C THR A 147 14.29 5.20 -4.16
N SER A 148 14.94 6.19 -3.55
CA SER A 148 16.35 6.48 -3.87
C SER A 148 17.18 5.32 -3.35
N LEU A 149 17.79 4.56 -4.25
CA LEU A 149 18.84 3.61 -3.92
C LEU A 149 20.16 4.37 -3.79
#